data_bae7ecb704929f3735ca3e4875c4fe86
#
_entry.id   bae7ecb704929f3735ca3e4875c4fe86
#
_cell.length_a   1.000
_cell.length_b   1.000
_cell.length_c   1.000
_cell.angle_alpha   90.00
_cell.angle_beta   90.00
_cell.angle_gamma   90.00
#
_symmetry.space_group_name_H-M   'P 1'
#
loop_
_entity.id
_entity.type
_entity.pdbx_description
1 polymer ?
#
loop_
_entity_poly.entity_id
_entity_poly.type
_entity_poly.pdbx_seq_one_letter_code
_entity_poly.pdbx_strand_id
1 'polypeptide(L)'
;VNAAKKLLADAGYPNGFDVELRCPNDRYVNDEAICTAVVGMFGKIGVNVNLFAQTKSKHFKELKDNQGDFYMLGWGVPTLDSHYVFHYLYESGASWNKVNFSNSEVDAAIRVMEGEVDLDKRNAAIANAWKIVKDDISYLPLHHQVISWASKSGVNVPIRPNNEPLFRTASFN
;
A
#
# COMPACT_ATOMS: atom_id res chain seq x y z
N VAL A 1 -8.15 -13.96 -16.19
CA VAL A 1 -8.69 -15.11 -15.45
C VAL A 1 -7.90 -16.38 -15.81
N ASN A 2 -7.85 -16.81 -17.08
CA ASN A 2 -7.22 -18.08 -17.46
C ASN A 2 -5.73 -18.18 -17.10
N ALA A 3 -4.95 -17.11 -17.31
CA ALA A 3 -3.55 -17.07 -16.91
C ALA A 3 -3.38 -17.23 -15.38
N ALA A 4 -4.23 -16.57 -14.59
CA ALA A 4 -4.19 -16.69 -13.14
C ALA A 4 -4.56 -18.11 -12.67
N LYS A 5 -5.57 -18.75 -13.27
CA LYS A 5 -5.90 -20.15 -12.97
C LYS A 5 -4.75 -21.09 -13.31
N LYS A 6 -4.07 -20.85 -14.44
CA LYS A 6 -2.88 -21.63 -14.79
C LYS A 6 -1.76 -21.46 -13.76
N LEU A 7 -1.46 -20.23 -13.34
CA LEU A 7 -0.45 -19.97 -12.32
C LEU A 7 -0.78 -20.64 -10.99
N LEU A 8 -2.06 -20.62 -10.57
CA LEU A 8 -2.51 -21.34 -9.38
C LEU A 8 -2.30 -22.85 -9.51
N ALA A 9 -2.64 -23.42 -10.66
CA ALA A 9 -2.42 -24.85 -10.92
C ALA A 9 -0.94 -25.21 -10.92
N ASP A 10 -0.10 -24.41 -11.57
CA ASP A 10 1.37 -24.59 -11.61
C ASP A 10 1.97 -24.48 -10.19
N ALA A 11 1.36 -23.67 -9.31
CA ALA A 11 1.74 -23.54 -7.90
C ALA A 11 1.19 -24.65 -6.97
N GLY A 12 0.44 -25.63 -7.51
CA GLY A 12 -0.14 -26.74 -6.74
C GLY A 12 -1.54 -26.50 -6.21
N TYR A 13 -2.22 -25.41 -6.61
CA TYR A 13 -3.57 -25.05 -6.18
C TYR A 13 -4.58 -25.03 -7.33
N PRO A 14 -4.76 -26.15 -8.09
CA PRO A 14 -5.64 -26.17 -9.27
C PRO A 14 -7.13 -25.88 -8.93
N ASN A 15 -7.53 -26.14 -7.69
CA ASN A 15 -8.89 -25.92 -7.18
C ASN A 15 -9.02 -24.63 -6.34
N GLY A 16 -7.97 -23.80 -6.28
CA GLY A 16 -7.92 -22.64 -5.40
C GLY A 16 -7.72 -22.99 -3.92
N PHE A 17 -8.01 -22.04 -3.05
CA PHE A 17 -7.87 -22.16 -1.59
C PHE A 17 -8.67 -21.05 -0.89
N ASP A 18 -8.79 -21.13 0.45
CA ASP A 18 -9.44 -20.14 1.29
C ASP A 18 -8.41 -19.18 1.88
N VAL A 19 -8.75 -17.88 1.96
CA VAL A 19 -7.92 -16.83 2.58
C VAL A 19 -8.77 -15.78 3.29
N GLU A 20 -8.18 -15.09 4.25
CA GLU A 20 -8.81 -14.00 5.00
C GLU A 20 -8.28 -12.64 4.52
N LEU A 21 -9.18 -11.75 4.05
CA LEU A 21 -8.89 -10.37 3.73
C LEU A 21 -9.29 -9.44 4.87
N ARG A 22 -8.34 -8.73 5.46
CA ARG A 22 -8.60 -7.67 6.43
C ARG A 22 -8.76 -6.33 5.72
N CYS A 23 -9.88 -5.66 5.95
CA CYS A 23 -10.25 -4.42 5.26
C CYS A 23 -10.84 -3.42 6.25
N PRO A 24 -10.45 -2.13 6.21
CA PRO A 24 -11.20 -1.11 6.93
C PRO A 24 -12.50 -0.79 6.18
N ASN A 25 -13.47 -0.17 6.87
CA ASN A 25 -14.72 0.30 6.26
C ASN A 25 -15.05 1.76 6.62
N ASP A 26 -14.14 2.45 7.27
CA ASP A 26 -14.27 3.85 7.68
C ASP A 26 -12.95 4.65 7.61
N ARG A 27 -12.00 4.20 6.76
CA ARG A 27 -10.65 4.78 6.68
C ARG A 27 -10.32 5.41 5.34
N TYR A 28 -10.65 4.76 4.24
CA TYR A 28 -10.32 5.18 2.88
C TYR A 28 -11.59 5.37 2.05
N VAL A 29 -11.49 6.12 0.96
CA VAL A 29 -12.63 6.28 0.05
C VAL A 29 -12.95 4.93 -0.59
N ASN A 30 -14.19 4.47 -0.40
CA ASN A 30 -14.72 3.20 -0.92
C ASN A 30 -13.96 1.94 -0.48
N ASP A 31 -13.31 1.94 0.67
CA ASP A 31 -12.49 0.82 1.15
C ASP A 31 -13.23 -0.52 1.14
N GLU A 32 -14.38 -0.64 1.79
CA GLU A 32 -15.18 -1.87 1.81
C GLU A 32 -15.66 -2.27 0.41
N ALA A 33 -16.05 -1.31 -0.42
CA ALA A 33 -16.50 -1.59 -1.78
C ALA A 33 -15.35 -2.13 -2.66
N ILE A 34 -14.14 -1.60 -2.49
CA ILE A 34 -12.94 -2.10 -3.17
C ILE A 34 -12.63 -3.52 -2.72
N CYS A 35 -12.63 -3.79 -1.41
CA CYS A 35 -12.38 -5.13 -0.87
C CYS A 35 -13.44 -6.13 -1.35
N THR A 36 -14.71 -5.75 -1.40
CA THR A 36 -15.80 -6.56 -1.95
C THR A 36 -15.57 -6.90 -3.43
N ALA A 37 -15.09 -5.93 -4.22
CA ALA A 37 -14.73 -6.18 -5.61
C ALA A 37 -13.56 -7.17 -5.74
N VAL A 38 -12.56 -7.07 -4.85
CA VAL A 38 -11.43 -8.02 -4.79
C VAL A 38 -11.94 -9.44 -4.51
N VAL A 39 -12.85 -9.64 -3.54
CA VAL A 39 -13.50 -10.94 -3.27
C VAL A 39 -14.09 -11.52 -4.55
N GLY A 40 -14.89 -10.73 -5.29
CA GLY A 40 -15.49 -11.17 -6.54
C GLY A 40 -14.48 -11.48 -7.65
N MET A 41 -13.35 -10.79 -7.69
CA MET A 41 -12.27 -11.06 -8.65
C MET A 41 -11.53 -12.35 -8.34
N PHE A 42 -11.20 -12.60 -7.07
CA PHE A 42 -10.53 -13.80 -6.61
C PHE A 42 -11.41 -15.04 -6.75
N GLY A 43 -12.71 -14.94 -6.48
CA GLY A 43 -13.67 -16.04 -6.72
C GLY A 43 -13.70 -16.54 -8.16
N LYS A 44 -13.43 -15.68 -9.16
CA LYS A 44 -13.35 -16.08 -10.57
C LYS A 44 -12.19 -17.03 -10.89
N ILE A 45 -11.18 -17.05 -10.03
CA ILE A 45 -10.01 -17.91 -10.18
C ILE A 45 -9.98 -19.07 -9.19
N GLY A 46 -11.01 -19.21 -8.36
CA GLY A 46 -11.15 -20.31 -7.40
C GLY A 46 -10.61 -20.00 -6.01
N VAL A 47 -10.12 -18.78 -5.75
CA VAL A 47 -9.71 -18.37 -4.41
C VAL A 47 -10.91 -17.83 -3.66
N ASN A 48 -11.26 -18.47 -2.55
CA ASN A 48 -12.37 -18.08 -1.70
C ASN A 48 -11.87 -17.10 -0.62
N VAL A 49 -12.32 -15.85 -0.69
CA VAL A 49 -11.86 -14.78 0.20
C VAL A 49 -12.91 -14.50 1.27
N ASN A 50 -12.58 -14.80 2.53
CA ASN A 50 -13.35 -14.38 3.70
C ASN A 50 -13.02 -12.91 4.01
N LEU A 51 -13.96 -12.01 3.74
CA LEU A 51 -13.79 -10.57 3.96
C LEU A 51 -14.15 -10.18 5.40
N PHE A 52 -13.20 -9.58 6.10
CA PHE A 52 -13.40 -8.95 7.40
C PHE A 52 -13.36 -7.42 7.24
N ALA A 53 -14.48 -6.83 6.81
CA ALA A 53 -14.66 -5.39 6.76
C ALA A 53 -14.99 -4.86 8.16
N GLN A 54 -14.18 -3.92 8.66
CA GLN A 54 -14.27 -3.49 10.06
C GLN A 54 -13.76 -2.07 10.25
N THR A 55 -14.07 -1.49 11.42
CA THR A 55 -13.62 -0.13 11.73
C THR A 55 -12.09 -0.02 11.70
N LYS A 56 -11.58 1.16 11.34
CA LYS A 56 -10.13 1.44 11.29
C LYS A 56 -9.40 1.05 12.57
N SER A 57 -10.02 1.30 13.73
CA SER A 57 -9.41 1.00 15.03
C SER A 57 -9.17 -0.50 15.21
N LYS A 58 -10.15 -1.33 14.82
CA LYS A 58 -10.04 -2.78 14.87
C LYS A 58 -9.08 -3.29 13.80
N HIS A 59 -9.21 -2.79 12.57
CA HIS A 59 -8.34 -3.14 11.44
C HIS A 59 -6.86 -2.95 11.77
N PHE A 60 -6.46 -1.76 12.23
CA PHE A 60 -5.06 -1.50 12.55
C PHE A 60 -4.56 -2.25 13.79
N LYS A 61 -5.44 -2.58 14.73
CA LYS A 61 -5.07 -3.46 15.84
C LYS A 61 -4.75 -4.86 15.33
N GLU A 62 -5.61 -5.44 14.51
CA GLU A 62 -5.42 -6.77 13.94
C GLU A 62 -4.19 -6.85 13.02
N LEU A 63 -3.90 -5.80 12.23
CA LEU A 63 -2.66 -5.73 11.45
C LEU A 63 -1.40 -5.71 12.34
N LYS A 64 -1.43 -5.00 13.48
CA LYS A 64 -0.32 -5.03 14.44
C LYS A 64 -0.12 -6.42 15.03
N ASP A 65 -1.21 -7.14 15.26
CA ASP A 65 -1.21 -8.51 15.79
C ASP A 65 -0.96 -9.57 14.68
N ASN A 66 -0.62 -9.16 13.46
CA ASN A 66 -0.38 -10.00 12.27
C ASN A 66 -1.53 -10.98 11.98
N GLN A 67 -2.78 -10.52 12.08
CA GLN A 67 -3.96 -11.32 11.79
C GLN A 67 -4.37 -11.19 10.31
N GLY A 68 -4.89 -12.30 9.76
CA GLY A 68 -5.33 -12.42 8.37
C GLY A 68 -4.18 -12.80 7.41
N ASP A 69 -4.56 -13.25 6.23
CA ASP A 69 -3.60 -13.71 5.20
C ASP A 69 -3.13 -12.55 4.33
N PHE A 70 -4.02 -11.59 4.06
CA PHE A 70 -3.68 -10.35 3.37
C PHE A 70 -4.61 -9.20 3.81
N TYR A 71 -4.27 -7.98 3.46
CA TYR A 71 -4.96 -6.80 3.97
C TYR A 71 -4.93 -5.62 3.01
N MET A 72 -5.89 -4.72 3.14
CA MET A 72 -5.89 -3.43 2.49
C MET A 72 -5.17 -2.39 3.34
N LEU A 73 -4.25 -1.65 2.74
CA LEU A 73 -3.54 -0.55 3.37
C LEU A 73 -3.41 0.61 2.38
N GLY A 74 -3.73 1.82 2.82
CA GLY A 74 -3.35 3.04 2.12
C GLY A 74 -2.11 3.66 2.77
N TRP A 75 -1.16 4.12 1.96
CA TRP A 75 0.07 4.71 2.43
C TRP A 75 0.29 6.11 1.86
N GLY A 76 0.44 7.08 2.74
CA GLY A 76 0.82 8.44 2.37
C GLY A 76 2.34 8.64 2.46
N VAL A 77 2.91 9.41 1.57
CA VAL A 77 4.35 9.68 1.51
C VAL A 77 4.59 11.18 1.73
N PRO A 78 4.64 11.67 2.98
CA PRO A 78 4.74 13.10 3.28
C PRO A 78 6.05 13.73 2.78
N THR A 79 7.11 12.94 2.66
CA THR A 79 8.40 13.38 2.12
C THR A 79 8.45 13.44 0.59
N LEU A 80 7.46 12.83 -0.09
CA LEU A 80 7.43 12.62 -1.55
C LEU A 80 8.67 11.87 -2.06
N ASP A 81 9.29 11.06 -1.21
CA ASP A 81 10.51 10.31 -1.49
C ASP A 81 10.31 8.80 -1.27
N SER A 82 10.87 7.97 -2.15
CA SER A 82 10.77 6.51 -2.10
C SER A 82 11.35 5.92 -0.82
N HIS A 83 12.37 6.54 -0.21
CA HIS A 83 12.96 6.07 1.05
C HIS A 83 11.89 5.88 2.13
N TYR A 84 10.90 6.81 2.23
CA TYR A 84 9.83 6.70 3.22
C TYR A 84 9.01 5.41 3.07
N VAL A 85 8.73 5.00 1.83
CA VAL A 85 8.01 3.74 1.55
C VAL A 85 8.87 2.54 1.93
N PHE A 86 10.13 2.53 1.49
CA PHE A 86 11.04 1.42 1.76
C PHE A 86 11.31 1.23 3.24
N HIS A 87 11.63 2.29 3.97
CA HIS A 87 11.92 2.26 5.40
C HIS A 87 10.75 1.68 6.23
N TYR A 88 9.51 2.03 5.90
CA TYR A 88 8.37 1.56 6.70
C TYR A 88 7.76 0.24 6.23
N LEU A 89 7.71 -0.03 4.94
CA LEU A 89 6.97 -1.16 4.39
C LEU A 89 7.85 -2.33 3.96
N TYR A 90 9.14 -2.09 3.66
CA TYR A 90 10.00 -3.11 3.07
C TYR A 90 11.28 -3.38 3.87
N GLU A 91 11.77 -2.46 4.70
CA GLU A 91 12.95 -2.74 5.52
C GLU A 91 12.71 -3.95 6.41
N SER A 92 13.70 -4.85 6.46
CA SER A 92 13.61 -6.07 7.24
C SER A 92 13.36 -5.75 8.72
N GLY A 93 12.27 -6.27 9.27
CA GLY A 93 11.87 -6.03 10.66
C GLY A 93 11.20 -4.68 10.94
N ALA A 94 10.95 -3.85 9.93
CA ALA A 94 10.23 -2.59 10.12
C ALA A 94 8.81 -2.81 10.67
N SER A 95 8.33 -1.87 11.48
CA SER A 95 7.09 -2.03 12.25
C SER A 95 5.82 -2.17 11.37
N TRP A 96 5.85 -1.62 10.16
CA TRP A 96 4.77 -1.71 9.17
C TRP A 96 5.02 -2.72 8.05
N ASN A 97 6.15 -3.41 8.07
CA ASN A 97 6.42 -4.54 7.19
C ASN A 97 5.64 -5.77 7.67
N LYS A 98 4.32 -5.77 7.43
CA LYS A 98 3.40 -6.82 7.89
C LYS A 98 3.30 -8.03 6.95
N VAL A 99 3.97 -7.95 5.82
CA VAL A 99 4.11 -9.06 4.86
C VAL A 99 5.36 -9.90 5.13
N ASN A 100 6.14 -9.55 6.17
CA ASN A 100 7.41 -10.21 6.54
C ASN A 100 8.40 -10.25 5.37
N PHE A 101 8.38 -9.24 4.50
CA PHE A 101 9.38 -9.09 3.45
C PHE A 101 10.77 -8.95 4.08
N SER A 102 11.75 -9.65 3.53
CA SER A 102 13.14 -9.55 3.97
C SER A 102 14.06 -9.80 2.78
N ASN A 103 14.88 -8.79 2.45
CA ASN A 103 15.83 -8.87 1.35
C ASN A 103 17.04 -7.98 1.63
N SER A 104 18.21 -8.56 1.76
CA SER A 104 19.44 -7.84 2.12
C SER A 104 19.89 -6.80 1.09
N GLU A 105 19.54 -6.97 -0.21
CA GLU A 105 19.84 -5.98 -1.24
C GLU A 105 18.93 -4.75 -1.10
N VAL A 106 17.67 -4.96 -0.73
CA VAL A 106 16.74 -3.85 -0.43
C VAL A 106 17.17 -3.12 0.83
N ASP A 107 17.55 -3.84 1.89
CA ASP A 107 18.08 -3.22 3.10
C ASP A 107 19.36 -2.40 2.82
N ALA A 108 20.26 -2.91 1.99
CA ALA A 108 21.46 -2.17 1.56
C ALA A 108 21.10 -0.92 0.74
N ALA A 109 20.10 -1.02 -0.16
CA ALA A 109 19.63 0.14 -0.94
C ALA A 109 19.00 1.21 -0.04
N ILE A 110 18.28 0.82 1.03
CA ILE A 110 17.73 1.76 2.03
C ILE A 110 18.85 2.55 2.68
N ARG A 111 19.97 1.91 3.08
CA ARG A 111 21.14 2.61 3.66
C ARG A 111 21.75 3.62 2.67
N VAL A 112 21.78 3.27 1.38
CA VAL A 112 22.22 4.22 0.34
C VAL A 112 21.24 5.39 0.23
N MET A 113 19.92 5.14 0.25
CA MET A 113 18.90 6.21 0.21
C MET A 113 19.02 7.19 1.38
N GLU A 114 19.46 6.72 2.55
CA GLU A 114 19.63 7.52 3.77
C GLU A 114 20.83 8.47 3.71
N GLY A 115 21.95 8.05 3.14
CA GLY A 115 23.22 8.75 3.27
C GLY A 115 23.86 9.22 1.97
N GLU A 116 23.42 8.76 0.80
CA GLU A 116 24.04 9.12 -0.47
C GLU A 116 23.56 10.52 -0.95
N VAL A 117 24.52 11.41 -1.20
CA VAL A 117 24.27 12.77 -1.69
C VAL A 117 24.35 12.90 -3.21
N ASP A 118 25.00 11.95 -3.88
CA ASP A 118 25.02 11.84 -5.33
C ASP A 118 23.67 11.33 -5.81
N LEU A 119 22.92 12.18 -6.53
CA LEU A 119 21.57 11.88 -6.97
C LEU A 119 21.50 10.70 -7.93
N ASP A 120 22.49 10.51 -8.79
CA ASP A 120 22.48 9.42 -9.77
C ASP A 120 22.67 8.08 -9.07
N LYS A 121 23.58 8.00 -8.11
CA LYS A 121 23.79 6.79 -7.29
C LYS A 121 22.58 6.48 -6.42
N ARG A 122 22.02 7.51 -5.79
CA ARG A 122 20.81 7.37 -4.96
C ARG A 122 19.62 6.88 -5.79
N ASN A 123 19.39 7.48 -6.95
CA ASN A 123 18.30 7.08 -7.85
C ASN A 123 18.50 5.66 -8.40
N ALA A 124 19.74 5.26 -8.68
CA ALA A 124 20.04 3.89 -9.09
C ALA A 124 19.70 2.87 -7.99
N ALA A 125 20.01 3.18 -6.72
CA ALA A 125 19.64 2.33 -5.59
C ALA A 125 18.11 2.24 -5.43
N ILE A 126 17.38 3.35 -5.57
CA ILE A 126 15.91 3.40 -5.55
C ILE A 126 15.33 2.52 -6.66
N ALA A 127 15.82 2.67 -7.89
CA ALA A 127 15.34 1.91 -9.04
C ALA A 127 15.57 0.40 -8.88
N ASN A 128 16.74 0.00 -8.37
CA ASN A 128 17.04 -1.40 -8.08
C ASN A 128 16.12 -1.97 -7.01
N ALA A 129 15.93 -1.27 -5.92
CA ALA A 129 15.02 -1.69 -4.84
C ALA A 129 13.58 -1.87 -5.35
N TRP A 130 13.06 -0.92 -6.15
CA TRP A 130 11.73 -1.04 -6.76
C TRP A 130 11.61 -2.23 -7.70
N LYS A 131 12.67 -2.59 -8.43
CA LYS A 131 12.66 -3.80 -9.27
C LYS A 131 12.52 -5.05 -8.42
N ILE A 132 13.29 -5.18 -7.35
CA ILE A 132 13.27 -6.35 -6.46
C ILE A 132 11.87 -6.53 -5.84
N VAL A 133 11.31 -5.48 -5.22
CA VAL A 133 10.01 -5.59 -4.55
C VAL A 133 8.84 -5.78 -5.52
N LYS A 134 8.98 -5.28 -6.77
CA LYS A 134 8.00 -5.54 -7.83
C LYS A 134 7.98 -7.01 -8.25
N ASP A 135 9.15 -7.65 -8.30
CA ASP A 135 9.26 -9.06 -8.68
C ASP A 135 8.79 -10.00 -7.54
N ASP A 136 8.91 -9.56 -6.28
CA ASP A 136 8.42 -10.29 -5.09
C ASP A 136 6.90 -10.24 -4.93
N ILE A 137 6.24 -9.17 -5.36
CA ILE A 137 4.77 -8.96 -5.26
C ILE A 137 4.28 -8.94 -3.80
N SER A 138 5.08 -8.50 -2.84
CA SER A 138 4.67 -8.35 -1.43
C SER A 138 3.48 -7.40 -1.25
N TYR A 139 3.38 -6.38 -2.11
CA TYR A 139 2.25 -5.45 -2.19
C TYR A 139 1.75 -5.33 -3.62
N LEU A 140 0.43 -5.32 -3.79
CA LEU A 140 -0.23 -5.01 -5.05
C LEU A 140 -0.75 -3.57 -5.02
N PRO A 141 -0.11 -2.60 -5.69
CA PRO A 141 -0.62 -1.24 -5.80
C PRO A 141 -1.94 -1.24 -6.59
N LEU A 142 -3.00 -0.69 -6.01
CA LEU A 142 -4.32 -0.65 -6.64
C LEU A 142 -4.56 0.67 -7.37
N HIS A 143 -4.44 1.80 -6.66
CA HIS A 143 -4.72 3.13 -7.21
C HIS A 143 -4.16 4.24 -6.32
N HIS A 144 -4.06 5.43 -6.88
CA HIS A 144 -3.91 6.66 -6.09
C HIS A 144 -5.31 7.18 -5.73
N GLN A 145 -5.56 7.36 -4.42
CA GLN A 145 -6.82 7.89 -3.96
C GLN A 145 -6.98 9.35 -4.43
N VAL A 146 -8.07 9.64 -5.13
CA VAL A 146 -8.45 11.02 -5.47
C VAL A 146 -8.98 11.69 -4.20
N ILE A 147 -8.44 12.87 -3.89
CA ILE A 147 -8.84 13.67 -2.74
C ILE A 147 -9.45 14.96 -3.25
N SER A 148 -10.66 15.26 -2.80
CA SER A 148 -11.38 16.49 -3.14
C SER A 148 -11.43 17.41 -1.93
N TRP A 149 -11.18 18.68 -2.17
CA TRP A 149 -11.32 19.74 -1.19
C TRP A 149 -12.43 20.71 -1.61
N ALA A 150 -13.17 21.21 -0.65
CA ALA A 150 -14.16 22.25 -0.87
C ALA A 150 -13.90 23.40 0.11
N SER A 151 -14.06 24.63 -0.38
CA SER A 151 -14.02 25.84 0.42
C SER A 151 -15.28 26.67 0.19
N LYS A 152 -15.61 27.53 1.15
CA LYS A 152 -16.65 28.54 0.96
C LYS A 152 -16.25 29.48 -0.17
N SER A 153 -17.23 29.95 -0.95
CA SER A 153 -17.00 31.01 -1.96
C SER A 153 -16.28 32.21 -1.33
N GLY A 154 -15.24 32.69 -2.02
CA GLY A 154 -14.40 33.77 -1.52
C GLY A 154 -13.30 33.33 -0.56
N VAL A 155 -13.18 32.06 -0.23
CA VAL A 155 -12.08 31.52 0.59
C VAL A 155 -11.16 30.67 -0.26
N ASN A 156 -9.90 31.04 -0.36
CA ASN A 156 -8.86 30.28 -1.06
C ASN A 156 -7.85 29.72 -0.06
N VAL A 157 -7.70 28.39 -0.04
CA VAL A 157 -6.71 27.68 0.77
C VAL A 157 -5.88 26.79 -0.15
N PRO A 158 -4.62 27.15 -0.41
CA PRO A 158 -3.73 26.29 -1.20
C PRO A 158 -3.52 24.92 -0.52
N ILE A 159 -3.56 23.86 -1.31
CA ILE A 159 -3.34 22.49 -0.86
C ILE A 159 -2.02 21.99 -1.42
N ARG A 160 -1.17 21.43 -0.57
CA ARG A 160 0.09 20.82 -0.98
C ARG A 160 -0.13 19.47 -1.68
N PRO A 161 0.83 18.99 -2.51
CA PRO A 161 0.74 17.67 -3.14
C PRO A 161 0.61 16.49 -2.15
N ASN A 162 1.10 16.66 -0.91
CA ASN A 162 0.94 15.69 0.18
C ASN A 162 -0.40 15.81 0.92
N ASN A 163 -1.37 16.55 0.36
CA ASN A 163 -2.72 16.76 0.91
C ASN A 163 -2.79 17.59 2.20
N GLU A 164 -1.83 18.46 2.43
CA GLU A 164 -1.82 19.39 3.57
C GLU A 164 -2.35 20.77 3.17
N PRO A 165 -3.40 21.30 3.83
CA PRO A 165 -3.86 22.66 3.60
C PRO A 165 -2.89 23.68 4.20
N LEU A 166 -2.57 24.73 3.42
CA LEU A 166 -1.71 25.83 3.84
C LEU A 166 -2.53 26.98 4.42
N PHE A 167 -3.10 26.81 5.60
CA PHE A 167 -3.92 27.84 6.24
C PHE A 167 -3.22 29.19 6.44
N ARG A 168 -1.90 29.21 6.64
CA ARG A 168 -1.11 30.45 6.77
C ARG A 168 -1.11 31.33 5.51
N THR A 169 -1.44 30.77 4.36
CA THR A 169 -1.51 31.45 3.07
C THR A 169 -2.95 31.53 2.56
N ALA A 170 -3.93 31.22 3.41
CA ALA A 170 -5.35 31.37 3.07
C ALA A 170 -5.64 32.84 2.78
N SER A 171 -6.45 33.11 1.77
CA SER A 171 -6.91 34.44 1.40
C SER A 171 -8.42 34.51 1.27
N PHE A 172 -8.95 35.69 1.45
CA PHE A 172 -10.38 36.01 1.32
C PHE A 172 -10.50 37.02 0.18
N ASN A 173 -11.39 36.75 -0.77
CA ASN A 173 -11.73 37.62 -1.90
C ASN A 173 -13.11 38.21 -1.70
#